data_180bd4527fa7dfce8a530d4184f85b34
#
_entry.id   180bd4527fa7dfce8a530d4184f85b34
#
_cell.length_a   1.000
_cell.length_b   1.000
_cell.length_c   1.000
_cell.angle_alpha   90.00
_cell.angle_beta   90.00
_cell.angle_gamma   90.00
#
_symmetry.space_group_name_H-M   'P 1'
#
loop_
_entity.id
_entity.type
_entity.pdbx_description
1 polymer ?
#
loop_
_entity_poly.entity_id
_entity_poly.type
_entity_poly.pdbx_seq_one_letter_code
_entity_poly.pdbx_strand_id
1 'polypeptide(L)'
;WPTMLTLVNQYPEITAINLARNFGQENAIVAGMSLSRGDVILVLDADLQDPPELLPRMLELIEEGADVVYGQRRTRAGDTWFKRSSAWLFYRFMEQLSEIPIPQDTGFFRLLRRRVVKVLLQMPERNRYLRGLVSWSGFHQVAMVFDRDARMIGESHWPLRRMISLALDAIKSCKTLLYPP
;
A
#
# COMPACT_ATOMS: atom_id res chain seq x y z
N TRP A 1 6.92 -21.74 2.41
CA TRP A 1 8.34 -21.39 2.41
C TRP A 1 9.17 -22.26 1.47
N PRO A 2 9.01 -23.62 1.41
CA PRO A 2 9.78 -24.47 0.48
C PRO A 2 9.72 -23.97 -0.97
N THR A 3 8.55 -23.64 -1.48
CA THR A 3 8.35 -23.12 -2.85
C THR A 3 9.15 -21.81 -3.08
N MET A 4 9.19 -20.92 -2.10
CA MET A 4 9.97 -19.68 -2.19
C MET A 4 11.47 -19.98 -2.30
N LEU A 5 11.98 -20.94 -1.52
CA LEU A 5 13.39 -21.35 -1.60
C LEU A 5 13.73 -21.97 -2.96
N THR A 6 12.82 -22.76 -3.53
CA THR A 6 13.01 -23.29 -4.88
C THR A 6 13.13 -22.18 -5.92
N LEU A 7 12.26 -21.17 -5.84
CA LEU A 7 12.29 -20.02 -6.76
C LEU A 7 13.57 -19.20 -6.61
N VAL A 8 14.03 -18.92 -5.38
CA VAL A 8 15.29 -18.19 -5.13
C VAL A 8 16.49 -18.94 -5.71
N ASN A 9 16.51 -20.29 -5.61
CA ASN A 9 17.59 -21.10 -6.18
C ASN A 9 17.55 -21.15 -7.71
N GLN A 10 16.37 -21.01 -8.30
CA GLN A 10 16.17 -21.08 -9.75
C GLN A 10 16.37 -19.71 -10.43
N TYR A 11 16.06 -18.62 -9.74
CA TYR A 11 16.07 -17.26 -10.28
C TYR A 11 16.90 -16.34 -9.37
N PRO A 12 18.14 -15.98 -9.76
CA PRO A 12 19.05 -15.17 -8.95
C PRO A 12 18.53 -13.73 -8.67
N GLU A 13 17.54 -13.27 -9.46
CA GLU A 13 16.91 -11.97 -9.28
C GLU A 13 15.91 -11.97 -8.12
N ILE A 14 15.47 -13.15 -7.65
CA ILE A 14 14.50 -13.27 -6.57
C ILE A 14 15.24 -13.24 -5.23
N THR A 15 14.78 -12.34 -4.35
CA THR A 15 15.16 -12.30 -2.95
C THR A 15 13.97 -12.63 -2.08
N ALA A 16 14.04 -13.70 -1.28
CA ALA A 16 13.01 -14.07 -0.32
C ALA A 16 13.38 -13.58 1.08
N ILE A 17 12.40 -12.98 1.77
CA ILE A 17 12.57 -12.47 3.13
C ILE A 17 11.71 -13.30 4.08
N ASN A 18 12.35 -13.97 5.04
CA ASN A 18 11.65 -14.71 6.10
C ASN A 18 11.64 -13.87 7.37
N LEU A 19 10.49 -13.33 7.74
CA LEU A 19 10.33 -12.59 8.98
C LEU A 19 10.18 -13.58 10.16
N ALA A 20 10.78 -13.27 11.31
CA ALA A 20 10.75 -14.12 12.50
C ALA A 20 9.33 -14.42 13.03
N ARG A 21 8.35 -13.56 12.71
CA ARG A 21 6.92 -13.74 12.99
C ARG A 21 6.07 -12.92 12.04
N ASN A 22 4.76 -13.01 12.12
CA ASN A 22 3.85 -12.11 11.43
C ASN A 22 3.88 -10.72 12.09
N PHE A 23 4.50 -9.75 11.42
CA PHE A 23 4.56 -8.33 11.81
C PHE A 23 3.50 -7.47 11.10
N GLY A 24 2.64 -8.08 10.30
CA GLY A 24 1.66 -7.39 9.47
C GLY A 24 2.19 -7.01 8.09
N GLN A 25 1.26 -6.68 7.20
CA GLN A 25 1.54 -6.41 5.79
C GLN A 25 2.45 -5.20 5.60
N GLU A 26 2.20 -4.11 6.30
CA GLU A 26 2.98 -2.86 6.21
C GLU A 26 4.48 -3.09 6.49
N ASN A 27 4.79 -3.82 7.56
CA ASN A 27 6.18 -4.13 7.92
C ASN A 27 6.84 -5.10 6.93
N ALA A 28 6.08 -6.04 6.35
CA ALA A 28 6.57 -6.91 5.30
C ALA A 28 6.93 -6.12 4.03
N ILE A 29 6.09 -5.15 3.63
CA ILE A 29 6.37 -4.24 2.51
C ILE A 29 7.63 -3.43 2.78
N VAL A 30 7.78 -2.86 3.99
CA VAL A 30 8.99 -2.11 4.39
C VAL A 30 10.25 -2.98 4.31
N ALA A 31 10.19 -4.22 4.77
CA ALA A 31 11.31 -5.16 4.66
C ALA A 31 11.68 -5.40 3.17
N GLY A 32 10.68 -5.59 2.29
CA GLY A 32 10.91 -5.70 0.84
C GLY A 32 11.54 -4.44 0.25
N MET A 33 11.00 -3.28 0.56
CA MET A 33 11.53 -1.99 0.10
C MET A 33 12.98 -1.75 0.56
N SER A 34 13.34 -2.17 1.78
CA SER A 34 14.69 -1.98 2.33
C SER A 34 15.77 -2.76 1.57
N LEU A 35 15.41 -3.90 0.98
CA LEU A 35 16.32 -4.73 0.18
C LEU A 35 16.23 -4.47 -1.32
N SER A 36 15.23 -3.71 -1.76
CA SER A 36 15.07 -3.37 -3.18
C SER A 36 16.22 -2.48 -3.68
N ARG A 37 16.63 -2.62 -4.96
CA ARG A 37 17.77 -1.91 -5.56
C ARG A 37 17.42 -1.08 -6.80
N GLY A 38 16.25 -1.28 -7.42
CA GLY A 38 15.82 -0.57 -8.63
C GLY A 38 15.62 0.93 -8.41
N ASP A 39 15.59 1.71 -9.46
CA ASP A 39 15.32 3.16 -9.45
C ASP A 39 13.85 3.45 -9.18
N VAL A 40 12.99 2.52 -9.54
CA VAL A 40 11.57 2.50 -9.20
C VAL A 40 11.23 1.17 -8.53
N ILE A 41 10.29 1.19 -7.60
CA ILE A 41 9.87 0.03 -6.82
C ILE A 41 8.36 -0.16 -7.00
N LEU A 42 7.97 -1.28 -7.60
CA LEU A 42 6.58 -1.71 -7.67
C LEU A 42 6.23 -2.54 -6.44
N VAL A 43 5.19 -2.12 -5.72
CA VAL A 43 4.57 -2.88 -4.63
C VAL A 43 3.26 -3.44 -5.16
N LEU A 44 3.04 -4.73 -4.98
CA LEU A 44 1.79 -5.41 -5.37
C LEU A 44 1.44 -6.54 -4.39
N ASP A 45 0.16 -6.88 -4.32
CA ASP A 45 -0.32 -8.01 -3.53
C ASP A 45 -0.11 -9.33 -4.32
N ALA A 46 0.20 -10.42 -3.60
CA ALA A 46 0.47 -11.73 -4.20
C ALA A 46 -0.80 -12.53 -4.55
N ASP A 47 -1.99 -11.93 -4.47
CA ASP A 47 -3.29 -12.58 -4.72
C ASP A 47 -3.75 -12.50 -6.18
N LEU A 48 -2.88 -12.03 -7.07
CA LEU A 48 -3.10 -11.85 -8.51
C LEU A 48 -4.24 -10.87 -8.86
N GLN A 49 -4.64 -10.02 -7.93
CA GLN A 49 -5.65 -8.99 -8.17
C GLN A 49 -5.05 -7.65 -8.64
N ASP A 50 -3.75 -7.49 -8.49
CA ASP A 50 -3.00 -6.32 -8.93
C ASP A 50 -2.22 -6.70 -10.21
N PRO A 51 -2.65 -6.25 -11.41
CA PRO A 51 -2.08 -6.70 -12.67
C PRO A 51 -0.70 -6.06 -12.92
N PRO A 52 0.39 -6.86 -12.92
CA PRO A 52 1.74 -6.34 -13.20
C PRO A 52 1.88 -5.84 -14.64
N GLU A 53 0.98 -6.22 -15.54
CA GLU A 53 0.92 -5.79 -16.93
C GLU A 53 0.70 -4.27 -17.09
N LEU A 54 0.22 -3.62 -16.03
CA LEU A 54 0.06 -2.16 -15.98
C LEU A 54 1.37 -1.41 -15.72
N LEU A 55 2.46 -2.12 -15.38
CA LEU A 55 3.75 -1.51 -15.10
C LEU A 55 4.25 -0.57 -16.21
N PRO A 56 4.16 -0.90 -17.53
CA PRO A 56 4.60 0.02 -18.58
C PRO A 56 3.86 1.36 -18.51
N ARG A 57 2.55 1.35 -18.31
CA ARG A 57 1.75 2.58 -18.18
C ARG A 57 2.10 3.37 -16.91
N MET A 58 2.38 2.68 -15.80
CA MET A 58 2.85 3.33 -14.57
C MET A 58 4.22 3.99 -14.77
N LEU A 59 5.11 3.37 -15.53
CA LEU A 59 6.43 3.93 -15.86
C LEU A 59 6.31 5.20 -16.68
N GLU A 60 5.42 5.24 -17.68
CA GLU A 60 5.14 6.47 -18.45
C GLU A 60 4.76 7.64 -17.52
N LEU A 61 3.84 7.41 -16.57
CA LEU A 61 3.44 8.42 -15.59
C LEU A 61 4.60 8.87 -14.69
N ILE A 62 5.51 7.95 -14.35
CA ILE A 62 6.76 8.29 -13.65
C ILE A 62 7.63 9.18 -14.52
N GLU A 63 7.80 8.88 -15.80
CA GLU A 63 8.59 9.69 -16.74
C GLU A 63 7.99 11.08 -16.94
N GLU A 64 6.66 11.19 -16.97
CA GLU A 64 5.90 12.45 -16.99
C GLU A 64 6.09 13.31 -15.73
N GLY A 65 6.77 12.79 -14.69
CA GLY A 65 7.15 13.57 -13.51
C GLY A 65 6.48 13.13 -12.21
N ALA A 66 5.69 12.07 -12.20
CA ALA A 66 5.16 11.52 -10.96
C ALA A 66 6.29 10.92 -10.10
N ASP A 67 6.15 11.03 -8.78
CA ASP A 67 6.99 10.35 -7.80
C ASP A 67 6.41 9.02 -7.35
N VAL A 68 5.09 8.98 -7.31
CA VAL A 68 4.30 7.84 -6.91
C VAL A 68 3.15 7.69 -7.90
N VAL A 69 3.01 6.51 -8.47
CA VAL A 69 1.81 6.12 -9.21
C VAL A 69 1.08 5.05 -8.40
N TYR A 70 -0.18 5.29 -8.06
CA TYR A 70 -0.97 4.33 -7.30
C TYR A 70 -2.17 3.82 -8.09
N GLY A 71 -2.43 2.52 -7.96
CA GLY A 71 -3.62 1.90 -8.55
C GLY A 71 -4.88 2.33 -7.78
N GLN A 72 -5.80 2.97 -8.47
CA GLN A 72 -7.12 3.31 -7.97
C GLN A 72 -8.15 2.40 -8.63
N ARG A 73 -8.91 1.70 -7.81
CA ARG A 73 -9.95 0.80 -8.31
C ARG A 73 -11.13 1.59 -8.82
N ARG A 74 -11.59 1.26 -10.03
CA ARG A 74 -12.87 1.76 -10.49
C ARG A 74 -13.96 1.27 -9.54
N THR A 75 -14.90 2.15 -9.15
CA THR A 75 -15.95 1.89 -8.15
C THR A 75 -16.65 0.55 -8.39
N ARG A 76 -16.77 -0.28 -7.35
CA ARG A 76 -17.48 -1.56 -7.42
C ARG A 76 -18.96 -1.34 -7.72
N ALA A 77 -19.42 -1.78 -8.88
CA ALA A 77 -20.83 -2.07 -9.08
C ALA A 77 -21.19 -3.26 -8.17
N GLY A 78 -21.92 -3.01 -7.07
CA GLY A 78 -22.40 -4.07 -6.17
C GLY A 78 -22.15 -3.88 -4.68
N ASP A 79 -21.48 -2.81 -4.24
CA ASP A 79 -21.37 -2.52 -2.81
C ASP A 79 -22.72 -2.06 -2.23
N THR A 80 -23.18 -2.75 -1.18
CA THR A 80 -24.41 -2.39 -0.46
C THR A 80 -24.33 -0.98 0.08
N TRP A 81 -25.47 -0.26 0.04
CA TRP A 81 -25.57 1.13 0.55
C TRP A 81 -24.97 1.29 1.97
N PHE A 82 -25.12 0.29 2.83
CA PHE A 82 -24.59 0.29 4.19
C PHE A 82 -23.04 0.27 4.20
N LYS A 83 -22.39 -0.49 3.33
CA LYS A 83 -20.92 -0.50 3.20
C LYS A 83 -20.38 0.84 2.66
N ARG A 84 -21.10 1.45 1.72
CA ARG A 84 -20.73 2.75 1.15
C ARG A 84 -20.86 3.87 2.20
N SER A 85 -21.96 3.91 2.97
CA SER A 85 -22.17 4.95 3.98
C SER A 85 -21.21 4.81 5.18
N SER A 86 -20.92 3.59 5.63
CA SER A 86 -19.94 3.36 6.71
C SER A 86 -18.52 3.70 6.29
N ALA A 87 -18.13 3.36 5.06
CA ALA A 87 -16.84 3.76 4.50
C ALA A 87 -16.75 5.28 4.34
N TRP A 88 -17.78 5.92 3.80
CA TRP A 88 -17.86 7.38 3.66
C TRP A 88 -17.73 8.09 5.01
N LEU A 89 -18.47 7.65 6.04
CA LEU A 89 -18.40 8.21 7.39
C LEU A 89 -17.00 8.05 7.99
N PHE A 90 -16.39 6.89 7.79
CA PHE A 90 -15.02 6.63 8.24
C PHE A 90 -14.00 7.56 7.56
N TYR A 91 -14.06 7.69 6.22
CA TYR A 91 -13.15 8.59 5.50
C TYR A 91 -13.37 10.05 5.87
N ARG A 92 -14.62 10.48 6.03
CA ARG A 92 -14.93 11.84 6.47
C ARG A 92 -14.40 12.14 7.87
N PHE A 93 -14.48 11.16 8.77
CA PHE A 93 -13.89 11.28 10.10
C PHE A 93 -12.36 11.31 10.05
N MET A 94 -11.76 10.51 9.21
CA MET A 94 -10.30 10.51 8.97
C MET A 94 -9.82 11.82 8.32
N GLU A 95 -10.56 12.39 7.38
CA GLU A 95 -10.27 13.69 6.78
C GLU A 95 -10.28 14.84 7.80
N GLN A 96 -11.17 14.77 8.79
CA GLN A 96 -11.20 15.77 9.87
C GLN A 96 -10.05 15.61 10.87
N LEU A 97 -9.52 14.40 11.02
CA LEU A 97 -8.39 14.09 11.91
C LEU A 97 -7.03 14.19 11.23
N SER A 98 -7.01 14.19 9.91
CA SER A 98 -5.80 14.27 9.11
C SER A 98 -5.88 15.49 8.20
N GLU A 99 -4.93 16.39 8.31
CA GLU A 99 -4.78 17.56 7.40
C GLU A 99 -4.39 17.14 5.98
N ILE A 100 -4.21 15.83 5.74
CA ILE A 100 -3.68 15.30 4.49
C ILE A 100 -4.72 14.40 3.81
N PRO A 101 -5.07 14.68 2.54
CA PRO A 101 -5.99 13.83 1.79
C PRO A 101 -5.36 12.46 1.53
N ILE A 102 -5.95 11.41 2.13
CA ILE A 102 -5.57 10.02 1.86
C ILE A 102 -6.44 9.51 0.72
N PRO A 103 -5.85 9.09 -0.42
CA PRO A 103 -6.62 8.59 -1.55
C PRO A 103 -7.51 7.40 -1.16
N GLN A 104 -8.80 7.50 -1.49
CA GLN A 104 -9.79 6.44 -1.22
C GLN A 104 -9.67 5.31 -2.26
N ASP A 105 -10.14 4.12 -1.90
CA ASP A 105 -10.17 2.93 -2.77
C ASP A 105 -8.79 2.51 -3.35
N THR A 106 -7.71 2.82 -2.64
CA THR A 106 -6.36 2.44 -3.02
C THR A 106 -5.85 1.26 -2.18
N GLY A 107 -5.33 0.24 -2.86
CA GLY A 107 -4.59 -0.87 -2.25
C GLY A 107 -3.12 -0.50 -2.00
N PHE A 108 -2.29 -1.55 -1.92
CA PHE A 108 -0.83 -1.41 -1.90
C PHE A 108 -0.21 -1.38 -3.29
N PHE A 109 -0.99 -1.53 -4.35
CA PHE A 109 -0.52 -1.48 -5.73
C PHE A 109 -0.01 -0.08 -6.07
N ARG A 110 1.32 0.09 -6.03
CA ARG A 110 2.00 1.38 -6.19
C ARG A 110 3.36 1.23 -6.83
N LEU A 111 3.68 2.14 -7.72
CA LEU A 111 5.03 2.35 -8.24
C LEU A 111 5.63 3.59 -7.58
N LEU A 112 6.80 3.45 -6.95
CA LEU A 112 7.45 4.52 -6.20
C LEU A 112 8.85 4.76 -6.75
N ARG A 113 9.24 6.01 -6.95
CA ARG A 113 10.65 6.36 -7.20
C ARG A 113 11.52 6.02 -5.99
N ARG A 114 12.76 5.68 -6.22
CA ARG A 114 13.75 5.39 -5.17
C ARG A 114 13.84 6.49 -4.10
N ARG A 115 13.72 7.77 -4.51
CA ARG A 115 13.77 8.91 -3.57
C ARG A 115 12.63 8.85 -2.54
N VAL A 116 11.43 8.45 -2.94
CA VAL A 116 10.29 8.27 -2.05
C VAL A 116 10.56 7.15 -1.05
N VAL A 117 11.02 5.99 -1.54
CA VAL A 117 11.34 4.83 -0.70
C VAL A 117 12.42 5.18 0.33
N LYS A 118 13.47 5.91 -0.06
CA LYS A 118 14.51 6.37 0.88
C LYS A 118 13.93 7.19 2.02
N VAL A 119 13.04 8.14 1.73
CA VAL A 119 12.37 8.96 2.75
C VAL A 119 11.50 8.10 3.66
N LEU A 120 10.66 7.22 3.09
CA LEU A 120 9.81 6.31 3.87
C LEU A 120 10.61 5.39 4.81
N LEU A 121 11.77 4.91 4.39
CA LEU A 121 12.64 4.06 5.21
C LEU A 121 13.30 4.82 6.38
N GLN A 122 13.50 6.13 6.24
CA GLN A 122 14.09 6.99 7.28
C GLN A 122 13.08 7.43 8.33
N MET A 123 11.78 7.30 8.06
CA MET A 123 10.73 7.66 9.00
C MET A 123 10.79 6.76 10.25
N PRO A 124 10.74 7.32 11.48
CA PRO A 124 10.97 6.58 12.73
C PRO A 124 9.75 5.78 13.22
N GLU A 125 8.60 5.91 12.57
CA GLU A 125 7.35 5.31 13.00
C GLU A 125 7.46 3.78 13.10
N ARG A 126 7.12 3.23 14.27
CA ARG A 126 7.05 1.79 14.49
C ARG A 126 5.76 1.17 13.94
N ASN A 127 4.65 1.86 14.09
CA ASN A 127 3.35 1.48 13.52
C ASN A 127 3.16 2.23 12.21
N ARG A 128 3.69 1.68 11.13
CA ARG A 128 3.70 2.33 9.83
C ARG A 128 2.36 2.14 9.13
N TYR A 129 1.68 3.25 8.84
CA TYR A 129 0.57 3.30 7.92
C TYR A 129 1.07 3.86 6.59
N LEU A 130 1.65 2.98 5.75
CA LEU A 130 2.37 3.39 4.53
C LEU A 130 1.56 4.29 3.60
N ARG A 131 0.25 4.06 3.48
CA ARG A 131 -0.62 4.91 2.65
C ARG A 131 -0.67 6.35 3.15
N GLY A 132 -0.76 6.52 4.46
CA GLY A 132 -0.71 7.83 5.10
C GLY A 132 0.68 8.46 5.01
N LEU A 133 1.74 7.69 5.26
CA LEU A 133 3.13 8.17 5.21
C LEU A 133 3.51 8.64 3.80
N VAL A 134 3.09 7.90 2.75
CA VAL A 134 3.30 8.32 1.36
C VAL A 134 2.56 9.63 1.07
N SER A 135 1.31 9.78 1.53
CA SER A 135 0.56 11.04 1.35
C SER A 135 1.20 12.18 2.14
N TRP A 136 1.63 11.92 3.36
CA TRP A 136 2.27 12.90 4.24
C TRP A 136 3.62 13.39 3.70
N SER A 137 4.34 12.54 2.99
CA SER A 137 5.67 12.88 2.44
C SER A 137 5.66 14.01 1.39
N GLY A 138 4.49 14.40 0.89
CA GLY A 138 4.32 15.53 -0.03
C GLY A 138 4.83 15.31 -1.44
N PHE A 139 5.22 14.10 -1.81
CA PHE A 139 5.63 13.77 -3.18
C PHE A 139 4.46 13.83 -4.17
N HIS A 140 4.76 14.12 -5.43
CA HIS A 140 3.76 14.16 -6.49
C HIS A 140 3.20 12.77 -6.77
N GLN A 141 1.91 12.58 -6.48
CA GLN A 141 1.21 11.31 -6.62
C GLN A 141 0.17 11.38 -7.75
N VAL A 142 0.17 10.37 -8.61
CA VAL A 142 -0.77 10.24 -9.73
C VAL A 142 -1.58 8.96 -9.58
N ALA A 143 -2.90 9.07 -9.75
CA ALA A 143 -3.80 7.91 -9.75
C ALA A 143 -3.80 7.25 -11.13
N MET A 144 -3.69 5.94 -11.16
CA MET A 144 -3.96 5.14 -12.33
C MET A 144 -5.20 4.29 -12.08
N VAL A 145 -6.29 4.61 -12.76
CA VAL A 145 -7.57 3.89 -12.63
C VAL A 145 -7.49 2.56 -13.38
N PHE A 146 -7.83 1.46 -12.68
CA PHE A 146 -7.89 0.14 -13.28
C PHE A 146 -9.09 -0.68 -12.79
N ASP A 147 -9.48 -1.67 -13.58
CA ASP A 147 -10.51 -2.62 -13.20
C ASP A 147 -9.84 -3.79 -12.48
N ARG A 148 -10.29 -4.10 -11.27
CA ARG A 148 -9.73 -5.19 -10.49
C ARG A 148 -10.45 -6.49 -10.83
N ASP A 149 -9.69 -7.50 -11.21
CA ASP A 149 -10.23 -8.84 -11.43
C ASP A 149 -10.76 -9.48 -10.14
N ALA A 150 -11.70 -10.40 -10.30
CA ALA A 150 -12.19 -11.18 -9.18
C ALA A 150 -11.03 -11.99 -8.57
N ARG A 151 -10.99 -12.08 -7.23
CA ARG A 151 -9.97 -12.85 -6.54
C ARG A 151 -9.96 -14.31 -7.03
N MET A 152 -8.85 -14.76 -7.59
CA MET A 152 -8.71 -16.13 -8.10
C MET A 152 -8.49 -17.16 -6.99
N ILE A 153 -7.89 -16.76 -5.85
CA ILE A 153 -7.51 -17.67 -4.75
C ILE A 153 -7.81 -17.01 -3.40
N GLY A 154 -8.50 -17.73 -2.52
CA GLY A 154 -8.71 -17.38 -1.11
C GLY A 154 -10.00 -16.57 -0.84
N GLU A 155 -10.50 -16.71 0.39
CA GLU A 155 -11.65 -15.96 0.91
C GLU A 155 -11.19 -14.72 1.68
N SER A 156 -11.99 -13.65 1.64
CA SER A 156 -11.70 -12.42 2.38
C SER A 156 -12.00 -12.63 3.85
N HIS A 157 -10.99 -12.94 4.66
CA HIS A 157 -11.09 -13.02 6.12
C HIS A 157 -10.70 -11.67 6.75
N TRP A 158 -11.58 -10.68 6.63
CA TRP A 158 -11.45 -9.41 7.35
C TRP A 158 -12.51 -9.30 8.45
N PRO A 159 -12.29 -9.87 9.64
CA PRO A 159 -13.22 -9.71 10.74
C PRO A 159 -13.26 -8.25 11.21
N LEU A 160 -14.44 -7.80 11.67
CA LEU A 160 -14.70 -6.44 12.14
C LEU A 160 -13.64 -5.94 13.15
N ARG A 161 -13.13 -6.84 14.01
CA ARG A 161 -12.03 -6.54 14.96
C ARG A 161 -10.76 -6.04 14.26
N ARG A 162 -10.38 -6.61 13.10
CA ARG A 162 -9.21 -6.15 12.33
C ARG A 162 -9.45 -4.80 11.69
N MET A 163 -10.67 -4.51 11.24
CA MET A 163 -11.04 -3.19 10.71
C MET A 163 -10.92 -2.12 11.81
N ILE A 164 -11.40 -2.41 13.02
CA ILE A 164 -11.30 -1.48 14.17
C ILE A 164 -9.83 -1.30 14.57
N SER A 165 -9.03 -2.37 14.64
CA SER A 165 -7.59 -2.28 14.93
C SER A 165 -6.86 -1.41 13.92
N LEU A 166 -7.11 -1.61 12.63
CA LEU A 166 -6.51 -0.80 11.57
C LEU A 166 -6.90 0.69 11.70
N ALA A 167 -8.17 0.96 12.03
CA ALA A 167 -8.65 2.33 12.27
C ALA A 167 -7.94 2.98 13.46
N LEU A 168 -7.76 2.24 14.57
CA LEU A 168 -7.04 2.71 15.74
C LEU A 168 -5.55 2.93 15.46
N ASP A 169 -4.93 2.06 14.69
CA ASP A 169 -3.52 2.18 14.30
C ASP A 169 -3.32 3.37 13.36
N ALA A 170 -4.25 3.62 12.43
CA ALA A 170 -4.25 4.81 11.59
C ALA A 170 -4.38 6.11 12.42
N ILE A 171 -5.28 6.14 13.41
CA ILE A 171 -5.45 7.28 14.32
C ILE A 171 -4.20 7.52 15.18
N LYS A 172 -3.57 6.44 15.68
CA LYS A 172 -2.32 6.55 16.45
C LYS A 172 -1.18 7.07 15.58
N SER A 173 -1.05 6.55 14.36
CA SER A 173 -0.05 7.01 13.39
C SER A 173 -0.22 8.50 13.05
N CYS A 174 -1.46 8.93 12.79
CA CYS A 174 -1.76 10.35 12.54
C CYS A 174 -1.47 11.22 13.78
N LYS A 175 -1.77 10.76 15.00
CA LYS A 175 -1.46 11.53 16.23
C LYS A 175 0.05 11.65 16.47
N THR A 176 0.84 10.63 16.17
CA THR A 176 2.30 10.68 16.30
C THR A 176 2.93 11.65 15.28
N LEU A 177 2.29 11.82 14.11
CA LEU A 177 2.69 12.79 13.09
C LEU A 177 2.33 14.24 13.49
N LEU A 178 1.28 14.44 14.31
CA LEU A 178 0.82 15.75 14.75
C LEU A 178 1.56 16.29 16.01
N TYR A 179 2.18 15.39 16.78
CA TYR A 179 2.95 15.74 17.99
C TYR A 179 4.28 14.95 17.96
N PRO A 180 5.32 15.46 17.28
CA PRO A 180 6.67 14.93 17.50
C PRO A 180 7.06 15.14 18.97
N PRO A 181 7.82 14.19 19.58
CA PRO A 181 8.29 14.29 20.94
C PRO A 181 9.23 15.47 21.15
#